data_a5087f674d2e9ea1c5665f7d9eb4e31c
#
_entry.id   a5087f674d2e9ea1c5665f7d9eb4e31c
#
_cell.length_a   1.000
_cell.length_b   1.000
_cell.length_c   1.000
_cell.angle_alpha   90.00
_cell.angle_beta   90.00
_cell.angle_gamma   90.00
#
_symmetry.space_group_name_H-M   'P 1'
#
loop_
_entity.id
_entity.type
_entity.pdbx_description
1 polymer ?
#
loop_
_entity_poly.entity_id
_entity_poly.type
_entity_poly.pdbx_seq_one_letter_code
_entity_poly.pdbx_strand_id
1 'polypeptide(L)'
;MNVPVTATLPAHDIADASLAAEGRKKIEWAERNMPVLAQIRERFEKSQPFAGVRISACMHVTTETANLMRVLKAGGAEIALCASNPLSTQDDTAAALVHEYGISVFARNSVDRDGYYKHINAALDIEPHQVFDDGCDLVNTLHTTRKELIPGITGGCEETTTGVIRLNQMAKDGALQFPMIAVNDTDTKHMFDNRYGTGQSTLDAVFRATNFLLAGRIVVVAGFGYCGKGVAERAKGMGADVVVTEIDPTKALDAMMQGFRVMPMLDAAKLGDVFITVTGNRDVLRDEHFAVMKDGAIMANSGHFDIEIDVAWLEQNAKTKNSKMRHQTDEYVLADGR
;
A
#
# COMPACT_ATOMS: atom_id res chain seq x y z
N MET A 1 21.75 19.21 38.51
CA MET A 1 21.89 19.89 37.24
C MET A 1 21.82 18.80 36.15
N ASN A 2 20.63 18.56 35.59
CA ASN A 2 20.48 17.64 34.47
C ASN A 2 20.81 18.43 33.20
N VAL A 3 21.96 18.17 32.62
CA VAL A 3 22.27 18.57 31.26
C VAL A 3 21.38 17.71 30.36
N PRO A 4 20.48 18.29 29.52
CA PRO A 4 19.77 17.50 28.57
C PRO A 4 20.78 16.98 27.54
N VAL A 5 20.99 15.68 27.49
CA VAL A 5 21.65 15.02 26.37
C VAL A 5 20.74 15.30 25.17
N THR A 6 21.11 16.23 24.32
CA THR A 6 20.51 16.38 22.99
C THR A 6 20.89 15.13 22.20
N ALA A 7 20.05 14.11 22.29
CA ALA A 7 20.19 12.95 21.41
C ALA A 7 20.13 13.47 19.96
N THR A 8 21.20 13.25 19.22
CA THR A 8 21.21 13.56 17.77
C THR A 8 20.11 12.75 17.13
N LEU A 9 19.23 13.41 16.38
CA LEU A 9 18.19 12.73 15.62
C LEU A 9 18.82 11.75 14.63
N PRO A 10 18.17 10.63 14.36
CA PRO A 10 18.64 9.68 13.35
C PRO A 10 18.59 10.34 11.95
N ALA A 11 19.33 9.78 10.99
CA ALA A 11 19.26 10.23 9.60
C ALA A 11 17.83 10.13 9.07
N HIS A 12 17.34 11.16 8.37
CA HIS A 12 15.97 11.17 7.89
C HIS A 12 15.76 12.16 6.73
N ASP A 13 14.70 11.94 5.97
CA ASP A 13 14.15 12.86 4.98
C ASP A 13 12.61 12.80 5.09
N ILE A 14 12.02 13.75 5.80
CA ILE A 14 10.58 13.84 6.09
C ILE A 14 10.04 15.20 5.67
N ALA A 15 8.72 15.32 5.53
CA ALA A 15 8.09 16.56 5.04
C ALA A 15 8.11 17.69 6.10
N ASP A 16 7.68 17.40 7.33
CA ASP A 16 7.51 18.41 8.38
C ASP A 16 7.66 17.81 9.79
N ALA A 17 8.70 18.19 10.49
CA ALA A 17 8.98 17.74 11.85
C ALA A 17 7.92 18.20 12.89
N SER A 18 7.22 19.30 12.63
CA SER A 18 6.19 19.83 13.55
C SER A 18 4.98 18.92 13.73
N LEU A 19 4.78 17.97 12.79
CA LEU A 19 3.69 17.00 12.82
C LEU A 19 3.92 15.83 13.80
N ALA A 20 5.11 15.71 14.40
CA ALA A 20 5.48 14.55 15.22
C ALA A 20 4.51 14.26 16.38
N ALA A 21 4.08 15.30 17.10
CA ALA A 21 3.16 15.14 18.23
C ALA A 21 1.78 14.61 17.81
N GLU A 22 1.30 15.00 16.63
CA GLU A 22 0.04 14.49 16.07
C GLU A 22 0.20 13.03 15.60
N GLY A 23 1.29 12.74 14.89
CA GLY A 23 1.60 11.38 14.46
C GLY A 23 1.73 10.41 15.63
N ARG A 24 2.36 10.83 16.75
CA ARG A 24 2.45 10.02 17.96
C ARG A 24 1.07 9.61 18.47
N LYS A 25 0.12 10.53 18.57
CA LYS A 25 -1.25 10.22 19.03
C LYS A 25 -1.92 9.18 18.15
N LYS A 26 -1.74 9.28 16.84
CA LYS A 26 -2.31 8.31 15.86
C LYS A 26 -1.66 6.94 16.00
N ILE A 27 -0.34 6.87 16.15
CA ILE A 27 0.40 5.62 16.36
C ILE A 27 -0.06 4.94 17.67
N GLU A 28 -0.14 5.69 18.76
CA GLU A 28 -0.61 5.19 20.07
C GLU A 28 -2.09 4.77 20.03
N TRP A 29 -2.91 5.43 19.21
CA TRP A 29 -4.29 5.01 18.99
C TRP A 29 -4.36 3.67 18.26
N ALA A 30 -3.61 3.51 17.17
CA ALA A 30 -3.55 2.26 16.40
C ALA A 30 -3.06 1.09 17.25
N GLU A 31 -2.06 1.31 18.11
CA GLU A 31 -1.51 0.30 19.02
C GLU A 31 -2.57 -0.37 19.89
N ARG A 32 -3.59 0.37 20.32
CA ARG A 32 -4.69 -0.17 21.15
C ARG A 32 -5.47 -1.30 20.45
N ASN A 33 -5.45 -1.32 19.12
CA ASN A 33 -6.10 -2.33 18.30
C ASN A 33 -5.13 -3.42 17.80
N MET A 34 -3.88 -3.42 18.30
CA MET A 34 -2.82 -4.36 17.91
C MET A 34 -2.28 -5.15 19.13
N PRO A 35 -3.14 -5.86 19.91
CA PRO A 35 -2.76 -6.45 21.18
C PRO A 35 -1.73 -7.57 21.05
N VAL A 36 -1.73 -8.30 19.94
CA VAL A 36 -0.72 -9.35 19.69
C VAL A 36 0.65 -8.73 19.48
N LEU A 37 0.72 -7.65 18.69
CA LEU A 37 1.97 -6.94 18.44
C LEU A 37 2.52 -6.30 19.72
N ALA A 38 1.65 -5.77 20.59
CA ALA A 38 2.03 -5.24 21.90
C ALA A 38 2.68 -6.32 22.78
N GLN A 39 2.11 -7.53 22.85
CA GLN A 39 2.69 -8.67 23.59
C GLN A 39 4.04 -9.10 22.98
N ILE A 40 4.18 -9.07 21.66
CA ILE A 40 5.47 -9.37 21.00
C ILE A 40 6.49 -8.31 21.38
N ARG A 41 6.13 -7.03 21.44
CA ARG A 41 7.03 -5.95 21.88
C ARG A 41 7.55 -6.19 23.28
N GLU A 42 6.68 -6.48 24.25
CA GLU A 42 7.10 -6.78 25.63
C GLU A 42 8.07 -7.98 25.72
N ARG A 43 7.85 -9.00 24.90
CA ARG A 43 8.75 -10.14 24.80
C ARG A 43 10.09 -9.77 24.20
N PHE A 44 10.09 -8.97 23.14
CA PHE A 44 11.30 -8.56 22.42
C PHE A 44 12.14 -7.56 23.23
N GLU A 45 11.52 -6.68 24.00
CA GLU A 45 12.22 -5.82 24.96
C GLU A 45 13.08 -6.62 25.95
N LYS A 46 12.60 -7.79 26.37
CA LYS A 46 13.30 -8.67 27.30
C LYS A 46 14.35 -9.54 26.63
N SER A 47 14.05 -10.09 25.45
CA SER A 47 14.89 -11.10 24.78
C SER A 47 15.90 -10.52 23.79
N GLN A 48 15.70 -9.26 23.34
CA GLN A 48 16.57 -8.55 22.41
C GLN A 48 16.95 -9.38 21.15
N PRO A 49 15.99 -10.01 20.44
CA PRO A 49 16.29 -10.98 19.37
C PRO A 49 16.99 -10.35 18.16
N PHE A 50 16.95 -9.03 18.02
CA PHE A 50 17.55 -8.29 16.92
C PHE A 50 18.75 -7.43 17.36
N ALA A 51 19.35 -7.72 18.53
CA ALA A 51 20.54 -6.98 18.97
C ALA A 51 21.66 -7.08 17.92
N GLY A 52 22.11 -5.92 17.40
CA GLY A 52 23.13 -5.83 16.36
C GLY A 52 22.63 -6.12 14.93
N VAL A 53 21.34 -6.31 14.74
CA VAL A 53 20.75 -6.48 13.40
C VAL A 53 20.33 -5.12 12.82
N ARG A 54 20.75 -4.85 11.59
CA ARG A 54 20.29 -3.70 10.81
C ARG A 54 19.21 -4.15 9.82
N ILE A 55 18.08 -3.41 9.81
CA ILE A 55 16.92 -3.72 8.99
C ILE A 55 16.61 -2.50 8.10
N SER A 56 16.63 -2.69 6.79
CA SER A 56 16.04 -1.72 5.87
C SER A 56 14.64 -2.16 5.49
N ALA A 57 13.66 -1.29 5.68
CA ALA A 57 12.25 -1.55 5.39
C ALA A 57 11.73 -0.58 4.33
N CYS A 58 11.08 -1.11 3.30
CA CYS A 58 10.35 -0.37 2.29
C CYS A 58 8.88 -0.77 2.39
N MET A 59 8.09 0.01 3.14
CA MET A 59 6.71 -0.32 3.50
C MET A 59 5.83 0.93 3.47
N HIS A 60 4.52 0.77 3.41
CA HIS A 60 3.61 1.92 3.59
C HIS A 60 3.85 2.59 4.94
N VAL A 61 4.18 3.88 4.95
CA VAL A 61 4.45 4.62 6.20
C VAL A 61 3.11 5.04 6.84
N THR A 62 2.48 4.09 7.50
CA THR A 62 1.21 4.21 8.22
C THR A 62 1.40 3.97 9.72
N THR A 63 0.35 4.18 10.50
CA THR A 63 0.36 3.97 11.95
C THR A 63 0.61 2.51 12.35
N GLU A 64 0.16 1.57 11.53
CA GLU A 64 0.34 0.13 11.73
C GLU A 64 1.79 -0.27 11.50
N THR A 65 2.38 0.17 10.38
CA THR A 65 3.81 -0.02 10.09
C THR A 65 4.68 0.65 11.16
N ALA A 66 4.29 1.82 11.64
CA ALA A 66 5.02 2.49 12.73
C ALA A 66 5.06 1.61 14.00
N ASN A 67 3.97 0.96 14.35
CA ASN A 67 3.95 0.04 15.48
C ASN A 67 4.83 -1.19 15.25
N LEU A 68 4.88 -1.74 14.02
CA LEU A 68 5.82 -2.81 13.68
C LEU A 68 7.28 -2.35 13.85
N MET A 69 7.64 -1.17 13.33
CA MET A 69 9.00 -0.62 13.48
C MET A 69 9.37 -0.43 14.96
N ARG A 70 8.44 0.02 15.79
CA ARG A 70 8.63 0.14 17.25
C ARG A 70 8.92 -1.22 17.91
N VAL A 71 8.25 -2.29 17.47
CA VAL A 71 8.49 -3.64 17.98
C VAL A 71 9.87 -4.16 17.60
N LEU A 72 10.28 -3.97 16.34
CA LEU A 72 11.61 -4.39 15.88
C LEU A 72 12.72 -3.62 16.61
N LYS A 73 12.53 -2.31 16.79
CA LYS A 73 13.46 -1.48 17.58
C LYS A 73 13.52 -1.90 19.03
N ALA A 74 12.40 -2.20 19.66
CA ALA A 74 12.34 -2.72 21.04
C ALA A 74 13.10 -4.04 21.17
N GLY A 75 13.14 -4.84 20.09
CA GLY A 75 13.95 -6.05 19.99
C GLY A 75 15.43 -5.84 19.71
N GLY A 76 15.90 -4.60 19.65
CA GLY A 76 17.31 -4.24 19.47
C GLY A 76 17.74 -3.96 18.03
N ALA A 77 16.83 -3.94 17.07
CA ALA A 77 17.17 -3.63 15.68
C ALA A 77 17.54 -2.15 15.48
N GLU A 78 18.52 -1.90 14.63
CA GLU A 78 18.71 -0.63 13.95
C GLU A 78 17.87 -0.61 12.67
N ILE A 79 17.05 0.44 12.47
CA ILE A 79 16.04 0.45 11.41
C ILE A 79 16.18 1.70 10.56
N ALA A 80 16.10 1.52 9.23
CA ALA A 80 15.84 2.57 8.27
C ALA A 80 14.59 2.22 7.47
N LEU A 81 13.58 3.08 7.53
CA LEU A 81 12.29 2.92 6.85
C LEU A 81 12.20 3.89 5.67
N CYS A 82 11.81 3.39 4.49
CA CYS A 82 11.33 4.21 3.39
C CYS A 82 9.92 3.79 2.97
N ALA A 83 9.25 4.65 2.20
CA ALA A 83 7.91 4.35 1.72
C ALA A 83 7.94 3.39 0.53
N SER A 84 7.06 2.40 0.50
CA SER A 84 6.80 1.54 -0.68
C SER A 84 5.89 2.22 -1.70
N ASN A 85 5.10 3.20 -1.27
CA ASN A 85 4.30 4.06 -2.14
C ASN A 85 4.22 5.48 -1.55
N PRO A 86 4.72 6.52 -2.26
CA PRO A 86 4.66 7.89 -1.79
C PRO A 86 3.24 8.40 -1.52
N LEU A 87 2.24 7.93 -2.28
CA LEU A 87 0.86 8.40 -2.14
C LEU A 87 0.21 7.95 -0.83
N SER A 88 0.67 6.83 -0.24
CA SER A 88 0.15 6.33 1.04
C SER A 88 0.91 6.83 2.27
N THR A 89 2.01 7.56 2.08
CA THR A 89 2.82 8.08 3.18
C THR A 89 2.02 9.05 4.05
N GLN A 90 2.01 8.79 5.36
CA GLN A 90 1.46 9.70 6.37
C GLN A 90 2.61 10.52 6.97
N ASP A 91 2.72 11.79 6.58
CA ASP A 91 3.84 12.67 6.97
C ASP A 91 3.95 12.87 8.47
N ASP A 92 2.83 12.90 9.18
CA ASP A 92 2.79 12.99 10.64
C ASP A 92 3.32 11.70 11.31
N THR A 93 3.02 10.54 10.74
CA THR A 93 3.57 9.25 11.19
C THR A 93 5.08 9.19 10.94
N ALA A 94 5.55 9.63 9.78
CA ALA A 94 6.97 9.73 9.47
C ALA A 94 7.70 10.64 10.46
N ALA A 95 7.13 11.82 10.74
CA ALA A 95 7.68 12.76 11.70
C ALA A 95 7.76 12.17 13.13
N ALA A 96 6.71 11.48 13.57
CA ALA A 96 6.69 10.85 14.89
C ALA A 96 7.73 9.73 15.02
N LEU A 97 7.90 8.90 13.99
CA LEU A 97 8.93 7.85 14.01
C LEU A 97 10.33 8.42 14.22
N VAL A 98 10.66 9.54 13.59
CA VAL A 98 11.96 10.22 13.75
C VAL A 98 12.09 10.88 15.12
N HIS A 99 11.15 11.75 15.47
CA HIS A 99 11.31 12.67 16.60
C HIS A 99 10.91 12.07 17.95
N GLU A 100 9.90 11.19 17.99
CA GLU A 100 9.39 10.60 19.21
C GLU A 100 9.97 9.20 19.46
N TYR A 101 10.24 8.44 18.38
CA TYR A 101 10.70 7.06 18.50
C TYR A 101 12.15 6.83 18.04
N GLY A 102 12.82 7.85 17.48
CA GLY A 102 14.24 7.79 17.11
C GLY A 102 14.55 6.71 16.04
N ILE A 103 13.68 6.55 15.05
CA ILE A 103 13.81 5.63 13.92
C ILE A 103 14.16 6.45 12.68
N SER A 104 15.13 6.00 11.87
CA SER A 104 15.45 6.64 10.59
C SER A 104 14.29 6.44 9.61
N VAL A 105 13.79 7.55 9.02
CA VAL A 105 12.70 7.51 8.04
C VAL A 105 13.04 8.39 6.84
N PHE A 106 12.90 7.83 5.67
CA PHE A 106 13.06 8.50 4.38
C PHE A 106 11.75 8.37 3.61
N ALA A 107 10.80 9.28 3.88
CA ALA A 107 9.46 9.24 3.31
C ALA A 107 8.78 10.61 3.35
N ARG A 108 8.22 11.03 2.21
CA ARG A 108 7.37 12.21 2.07
C ARG A 108 6.18 11.87 1.20
N ASN A 109 5.01 12.35 1.57
CA ASN A 109 3.83 12.15 0.74
C ASN A 109 4.01 12.80 -0.65
N SER A 110 3.58 12.10 -1.69
CA SER A 110 3.56 12.59 -3.08
C SER A 110 4.94 12.99 -3.64
N VAL A 111 6.03 12.45 -3.10
CA VAL A 111 7.36 12.62 -3.71
C VAL A 111 7.36 11.98 -5.10
N ASP A 112 8.09 12.57 -6.03
CA ASP A 112 8.26 12.04 -7.38
C ASP A 112 9.09 10.74 -7.42
N ARG A 113 9.21 10.16 -8.61
CA ARG A 113 9.92 8.90 -8.82
C ARG A 113 11.39 8.99 -8.41
N ASP A 114 12.06 10.07 -8.70
CA ASP A 114 13.49 10.24 -8.40
C ASP A 114 13.69 10.34 -6.88
N GLY A 115 12.84 11.10 -6.20
CA GLY A 115 12.78 11.17 -4.74
C GLY A 115 12.46 9.83 -4.09
N TYR A 116 11.55 9.06 -4.67
CA TYR A 116 11.21 7.71 -4.21
C TYR A 116 12.43 6.78 -4.21
N TYR A 117 13.14 6.68 -5.32
CA TYR A 117 14.36 5.84 -5.39
C TYR A 117 15.52 6.41 -4.57
N LYS A 118 15.60 7.73 -4.39
CA LYS A 118 16.54 8.36 -3.45
C LYS A 118 16.27 7.90 -2.02
N HIS A 119 15.01 7.81 -1.60
CA HIS A 119 14.61 7.33 -0.28
C HIS A 119 14.95 5.84 -0.08
N ILE A 120 14.69 4.99 -1.07
CA ILE A 120 15.09 3.57 -1.02
C ILE A 120 16.62 3.44 -0.84
N ASN A 121 17.41 4.19 -1.61
CA ASN A 121 18.85 4.16 -1.48
C ASN A 121 19.32 4.65 -0.12
N ALA A 122 18.73 5.72 0.42
CA ALA A 122 19.06 6.23 1.76
C ALA A 122 18.72 5.21 2.87
N ALA A 123 17.63 4.47 2.73
CA ALA A 123 17.30 3.38 3.66
C ALA A 123 18.29 2.22 3.56
N LEU A 124 18.90 1.98 2.40
CA LEU A 124 19.92 0.94 2.20
C LEU A 124 21.32 1.36 2.72
N ASP A 125 21.57 2.65 2.95
CA ASP A 125 22.87 3.14 3.41
C ASP A 125 23.25 2.67 4.84
N ILE A 126 22.33 2.09 5.59
CA ILE A 126 22.65 1.42 6.85
C ILE A 126 23.33 0.06 6.66
N GLU A 127 23.52 -0.41 5.41
CA GLU A 127 24.08 -1.73 5.06
C GLU A 127 23.31 -2.86 5.78
N PRO A 128 22.05 -3.14 5.41
CA PRO A 128 21.17 -4.02 6.18
C PRO A 128 21.63 -5.46 6.18
N HIS A 129 21.32 -6.16 7.27
CA HIS A 129 21.41 -7.62 7.37
C HIS A 129 20.11 -8.30 6.96
N GLN A 130 18.96 -7.61 7.13
CA GLN A 130 17.65 -8.08 6.74
C GLN A 130 16.87 -6.96 6.04
N VAL A 131 15.97 -7.36 5.15
CA VAL A 131 15.12 -6.44 4.40
C VAL A 131 13.65 -6.80 4.54
N PHE A 132 12.81 -5.77 4.69
CA PHE A 132 11.35 -5.89 4.66
C PHE A 132 10.86 -5.09 3.47
N ASP A 133 10.14 -5.72 2.57
CA ASP A 133 9.70 -5.07 1.34
C ASP A 133 8.19 -5.26 1.14
N ASP A 134 7.59 -4.31 0.46
CA ASP A 134 6.18 -4.29 0.15
C ASP A 134 6.03 -3.83 -1.32
N GLY A 135 6.16 -4.78 -2.23
CA GLY A 135 6.15 -4.58 -3.68
C GLY A 135 7.48 -4.87 -4.38
N CYS A 136 8.51 -5.35 -3.65
CA CYS A 136 9.78 -5.80 -4.20
C CYS A 136 10.66 -4.70 -4.83
N ASP A 137 10.46 -3.41 -4.53
CA ASP A 137 11.28 -2.35 -5.13
C ASP A 137 12.64 -2.18 -4.41
N LEU A 138 12.69 -2.38 -3.10
CA LEU A 138 13.94 -2.39 -2.34
C LEU A 138 14.79 -3.60 -2.72
N VAL A 139 14.19 -4.80 -2.79
CA VAL A 139 14.88 -6.02 -3.23
C VAL A 139 15.36 -5.88 -4.68
N ASN A 140 14.55 -5.32 -5.57
CA ASN A 140 14.96 -5.05 -6.94
C ASN A 140 16.14 -4.05 -7.01
N THR A 141 16.14 -3.03 -6.17
CA THR A 141 17.25 -2.06 -6.07
C THR A 141 18.54 -2.75 -5.63
N LEU A 142 18.49 -3.65 -4.65
CA LEU A 142 19.62 -4.48 -4.25
C LEU A 142 20.17 -5.34 -5.40
N HIS A 143 19.30 -5.92 -6.22
CA HIS A 143 19.70 -6.79 -7.33
C HIS A 143 20.11 -6.02 -8.61
N THR A 144 19.92 -4.72 -8.66
CA THR A 144 20.26 -3.89 -9.82
C THR A 144 21.37 -2.89 -9.55
N THR A 145 21.15 -1.95 -8.65
CA THR A 145 22.04 -0.80 -8.43
C THR A 145 22.85 -0.85 -7.13
N ARG A 146 22.48 -1.70 -6.15
CA ARG A 146 23.13 -1.82 -4.84
C ARG A 146 23.62 -3.25 -4.55
N LYS A 147 24.16 -3.92 -5.57
CA LYS A 147 24.61 -5.33 -5.50
C LYS A 147 25.74 -5.56 -4.49
N GLU A 148 26.52 -4.54 -4.21
CA GLU A 148 27.59 -4.57 -3.22
C GLU A 148 27.10 -4.90 -1.80
N LEU A 149 25.83 -4.66 -1.50
CA LEU A 149 25.23 -4.94 -0.19
C LEU A 149 24.76 -6.39 -0.04
N ILE A 150 24.52 -7.10 -1.14
CA ILE A 150 23.95 -8.47 -1.11
C ILE A 150 24.73 -9.44 -0.22
N PRO A 151 26.08 -9.45 -0.23
CA PRO A 151 26.82 -10.37 0.64
C PRO A 151 26.57 -10.21 2.15
N GLY A 152 26.08 -9.03 2.57
CA GLY A 152 25.71 -8.77 3.97
C GLY A 152 24.29 -9.17 4.34
N ILE A 153 23.44 -9.48 3.35
CA ILE A 153 22.01 -9.76 3.56
C ILE A 153 21.81 -11.24 3.89
N THR A 154 21.17 -11.51 5.01
CA THR A 154 20.83 -12.87 5.46
C THR A 154 19.47 -13.35 4.97
N GLY A 155 18.58 -12.41 4.58
CA GLY A 155 17.25 -12.69 4.06
C GLY A 155 16.30 -11.53 4.23
N GLY A 156 15.04 -11.74 3.85
CA GLY A 156 14.00 -10.72 3.98
C GLY A 156 12.58 -11.28 4.00
N CYS A 157 11.62 -10.36 4.08
CA CYS A 157 10.19 -10.63 4.07
C CYS A 157 9.51 -9.77 2.99
N GLU A 158 8.49 -10.32 2.34
CA GLU A 158 7.63 -9.60 1.38
C GLU A 158 6.19 -9.57 1.86
N GLU A 159 5.63 -8.37 1.91
CA GLU A 159 4.30 -8.09 2.46
C GLU A 159 3.17 -8.32 1.45
N THR A 160 3.39 -8.13 0.14
CA THR A 160 2.29 -7.98 -0.81
C THR A 160 2.34 -8.93 -2.00
N THR A 161 1.18 -9.21 -2.57
CA THR A 161 0.99 -10.13 -3.70
C THR A 161 1.85 -9.75 -4.92
N THR A 162 1.91 -8.48 -5.29
CA THR A 162 2.71 -8.01 -6.42
C THR A 162 4.20 -8.24 -6.22
N GLY A 163 4.71 -8.04 -5.00
CA GLY A 163 6.09 -8.32 -4.65
C GLY A 163 6.40 -9.82 -4.69
N VAL A 164 5.53 -10.66 -4.13
CA VAL A 164 5.70 -12.12 -4.18
C VAL A 164 5.74 -12.64 -5.63
N ILE A 165 4.90 -12.11 -6.53
CA ILE A 165 4.94 -12.46 -7.96
C ILE A 165 6.30 -12.12 -8.57
N ARG A 166 6.84 -10.92 -8.30
CA ARG A 166 8.15 -10.48 -8.79
C ARG A 166 9.28 -11.35 -8.23
N LEU A 167 9.27 -11.63 -6.93
CA LEU A 167 10.25 -12.49 -6.27
C LEU A 167 10.24 -13.92 -6.82
N ASN A 168 9.05 -14.49 -7.04
CA ASN A 168 8.91 -15.81 -7.66
C ASN A 168 9.49 -15.83 -9.09
N GLN A 169 9.31 -14.76 -9.86
CA GLN A 169 9.93 -14.66 -11.18
C GLN A 169 11.45 -14.56 -11.06
N MET A 170 11.97 -13.71 -10.17
CA MET A 170 13.41 -13.60 -9.92
C MET A 170 14.03 -14.95 -9.48
N ALA A 171 13.30 -15.71 -8.66
CA ALA A 171 13.77 -17.04 -8.23
C ALA A 171 13.81 -18.04 -9.41
N LYS A 172 12.78 -18.05 -10.28
CA LYS A 172 12.75 -18.89 -11.48
C LYS A 172 13.88 -18.57 -12.45
N ASP A 173 14.21 -17.30 -12.58
CA ASP A 173 15.28 -16.82 -13.45
C ASP A 173 16.68 -17.02 -12.82
N GLY A 174 16.76 -17.52 -11.59
CA GLY A 174 18.01 -17.67 -10.84
C GLY A 174 18.64 -16.32 -10.44
N ALA A 175 17.87 -15.25 -10.47
CA ALA A 175 18.34 -13.89 -10.17
C ALA A 175 18.28 -13.55 -8.67
N LEU A 176 17.37 -14.17 -7.91
CA LEU A 176 17.22 -13.92 -6.47
C LEU A 176 18.40 -14.53 -5.70
N GLN A 177 19.19 -13.69 -5.00
CA GLN A 177 20.48 -14.08 -4.42
C GLN A 177 20.43 -14.33 -2.90
N PHE A 178 19.32 -14.07 -2.26
CA PHE A 178 19.11 -14.36 -0.84
C PHE A 178 17.67 -14.81 -0.57
N PRO A 179 17.42 -15.55 0.54
CA PRO A 179 16.07 -16.05 0.82
C PRO A 179 15.11 -14.95 1.18
N MET A 180 13.87 -15.05 0.64
CA MET A 180 12.76 -14.16 0.97
C MET A 180 11.58 -14.97 1.50
N ILE A 181 10.95 -14.51 2.58
CA ILE A 181 9.74 -15.10 3.14
C ILE A 181 8.54 -14.36 2.59
N ALA A 182 7.66 -15.09 1.90
CA ALA A 182 6.39 -14.55 1.40
C ALA A 182 5.37 -14.47 2.56
N VAL A 183 5.46 -13.43 3.37
CA VAL A 183 4.53 -13.19 4.49
C VAL A 183 3.11 -13.03 3.98
N ASN A 184 2.94 -12.39 2.81
CA ASN A 184 1.64 -12.25 2.14
C ASN A 184 0.90 -13.58 1.95
N ASP A 185 1.62 -14.67 1.72
CA ASP A 185 1.03 -15.96 1.36
C ASP A 185 0.72 -16.86 2.59
N THR A 186 0.96 -16.34 3.80
CA THR A 186 0.53 -17.04 5.02
C THR A 186 -0.99 -16.91 5.19
N ASP A 187 -1.65 -18.00 5.62
CA ASP A 187 -3.11 -18.04 5.79
C ASP A 187 -3.62 -16.93 6.70
N THR A 188 -2.93 -16.67 7.80
CA THR A 188 -3.28 -15.62 8.76
C THR A 188 -3.11 -14.21 8.23
N LYS A 189 -2.39 -14.01 7.13
CA LYS A 189 -2.22 -12.71 6.48
C LYS A 189 -3.26 -12.52 5.37
N HIS A 190 -3.18 -13.28 4.27
CA HIS A 190 -3.98 -12.96 3.08
C HIS A 190 -5.48 -13.23 3.25
N MET A 191 -5.87 -14.23 4.07
CA MET A 191 -7.29 -14.51 4.33
C MET A 191 -7.97 -13.41 5.16
N PHE A 192 -7.21 -12.64 5.94
CA PHE A 192 -7.75 -11.62 6.84
C PHE A 192 -7.41 -10.22 6.38
N ASP A 193 -6.13 -9.88 6.24
CA ASP A 193 -5.70 -8.55 5.85
C ASP A 193 -6.16 -8.20 4.43
N ASN A 194 -5.76 -8.99 3.43
CA ASN A 194 -6.12 -8.69 2.04
C ASN A 194 -7.63 -8.70 1.82
N ARG A 195 -8.38 -9.60 2.47
CA ARG A 195 -9.83 -9.70 2.29
C ARG A 195 -10.59 -8.69 3.13
N TYR A 196 -10.45 -8.75 4.44
CA TYR A 196 -11.27 -7.96 5.35
C TYR A 196 -10.69 -6.56 5.58
N GLY A 197 -9.37 -6.44 5.72
CA GLY A 197 -8.68 -5.17 5.89
C GLY A 197 -8.81 -4.30 4.65
N THR A 198 -8.32 -4.78 3.50
CA THR A 198 -8.40 -4.04 2.23
C THR A 198 -9.83 -3.76 1.80
N GLY A 199 -10.75 -4.74 1.97
CA GLY A 199 -12.16 -4.55 1.64
C GLY A 199 -12.80 -3.41 2.44
N GLN A 200 -12.48 -3.29 3.73
CA GLN A 200 -13.00 -2.21 4.58
C GLN A 200 -12.33 -0.87 4.24
N SER A 201 -11.00 -0.84 4.22
CA SER A 201 -10.25 0.42 4.04
C SER A 201 -10.48 1.06 2.66
N THR A 202 -10.66 0.25 1.62
CA THR A 202 -11.00 0.75 0.28
C THR A 202 -12.33 1.51 0.28
N LEU A 203 -13.39 0.94 0.86
CA LEU A 203 -14.69 1.64 0.91
C LEU A 203 -14.66 2.83 1.88
N ASP A 204 -13.96 2.73 3.02
CA ASP A 204 -13.77 3.88 3.92
C ASP A 204 -13.10 5.05 3.18
N ALA A 205 -12.05 4.78 2.39
CA ALA A 205 -11.37 5.80 1.59
C ALA A 205 -12.29 6.42 0.53
N VAL A 206 -13.07 5.60 -0.19
CA VAL A 206 -14.05 6.09 -1.18
C VAL A 206 -15.09 6.99 -0.52
N PHE A 207 -15.63 6.62 0.65
CA PHE A 207 -16.60 7.44 1.35
C PHE A 207 -16.02 8.76 1.87
N ARG A 208 -14.83 8.74 2.45
CA ARG A 208 -14.15 9.96 2.91
C ARG A 208 -13.85 10.90 1.76
N ALA A 209 -13.39 10.37 0.63
CA ALA A 209 -13.05 11.18 -0.55
C ALA A 209 -14.30 11.75 -1.23
N THR A 210 -15.37 10.98 -1.36
CA THR A 210 -16.51 11.34 -2.21
C THR A 210 -17.79 11.69 -1.46
N ASN A 211 -17.98 11.19 -0.23
CA ASN A 211 -19.25 11.22 0.51
C ASN A 211 -20.41 10.61 -0.29
N PHE A 212 -20.15 9.59 -1.11
CA PHE A 212 -21.10 9.01 -2.05
C PHE A 212 -22.02 8.00 -1.37
N LEU A 213 -23.31 8.05 -1.65
CA LEU A 213 -24.26 7.04 -1.17
C LEU A 213 -24.19 5.80 -2.05
N LEU A 214 -23.69 4.69 -1.49
CA LEU A 214 -23.45 3.45 -2.24
C LEU A 214 -24.72 2.61 -2.44
N ALA A 215 -25.68 2.70 -1.52
CA ALA A 215 -26.91 1.91 -1.60
C ALA A 215 -27.67 2.16 -2.90
N GLY A 216 -28.04 1.09 -3.61
CA GLY A 216 -28.73 1.12 -4.88
C GLY A 216 -27.84 1.48 -6.08
N ARG A 217 -26.54 1.65 -5.89
CA ARG A 217 -25.59 1.93 -6.97
C ARG A 217 -24.94 0.66 -7.48
N ILE A 218 -24.49 0.70 -8.72
CA ILE A 218 -23.75 -0.39 -9.34
C ILE A 218 -22.26 -0.18 -9.09
N VAL A 219 -21.65 -1.08 -8.30
CA VAL A 219 -20.21 -1.09 -8.04
C VAL A 219 -19.55 -2.17 -8.87
N VAL A 220 -18.65 -1.77 -9.74
CA VAL A 220 -17.82 -2.68 -10.56
C VAL A 220 -16.51 -2.91 -9.82
N VAL A 221 -16.25 -4.17 -9.46
CA VAL A 221 -14.99 -4.60 -8.85
C VAL A 221 -14.17 -5.34 -9.91
N ALA A 222 -13.05 -4.78 -10.31
CA ALA A 222 -12.14 -5.39 -11.26
C ALA A 222 -11.10 -6.23 -10.52
N GLY A 223 -11.21 -7.54 -10.66
CA GLY A 223 -10.42 -8.55 -9.94
C GLY A 223 -11.19 -9.22 -8.82
N PHE A 224 -11.03 -10.56 -8.68
CA PHE A 224 -11.68 -11.36 -7.65
C PHE A 224 -10.67 -12.23 -6.87
N GLY A 225 -9.46 -11.68 -6.63
CA GLY A 225 -8.53 -12.20 -5.63
C GLY A 225 -9.03 -11.91 -4.21
N TYR A 226 -8.21 -12.11 -3.19
CA TYR A 226 -8.63 -11.87 -1.80
C TYR A 226 -9.12 -10.43 -1.58
N CYS A 227 -8.39 -9.43 -2.06
CA CYS A 227 -8.81 -8.02 -1.95
C CYS A 227 -10.15 -7.77 -2.67
N GLY A 228 -10.28 -8.25 -3.92
CA GLY A 228 -11.51 -8.07 -4.70
C GLY A 228 -12.72 -8.73 -4.06
N LYS A 229 -12.56 -9.93 -3.48
CA LYS A 229 -13.61 -10.59 -2.67
C LYS A 229 -14.05 -9.71 -1.52
N GLY A 230 -13.10 -9.15 -0.77
CA GLY A 230 -13.40 -8.29 0.37
C GLY A 230 -14.12 -7.01 -0.02
N VAL A 231 -13.68 -6.34 -1.09
CA VAL A 231 -14.34 -5.14 -1.63
C VAL A 231 -15.76 -5.46 -2.08
N ALA A 232 -15.95 -6.55 -2.85
CA ALA A 232 -17.26 -6.96 -3.34
C ALA A 232 -18.24 -7.29 -2.21
N GLU A 233 -17.79 -8.04 -1.20
CA GLU A 233 -18.59 -8.37 -0.01
C GLU A 233 -19.00 -7.11 0.77
N ARG A 234 -18.08 -6.19 1.00
CA ARG A 234 -18.36 -4.95 1.73
C ARG A 234 -19.31 -4.05 0.95
N ALA A 235 -19.10 -3.88 -0.35
CA ALA A 235 -19.99 -3.09 -1.19
C ALA A 235 -21.41 -3.65 -1.20
N LYS A 236 -21.56 -4.98 -1.36
CA LYS A 236 -22.86 -5.68 -1.28
C LYS A 236 -23.52 -5.49 0.08
N GLY A 237 -22.73 -5.62 1.17
CA GLY A 237 -23.22 -5.41 2.54
C GLY A 237 -23.72 -3.99 2.82
N MET A 238 -23.27 -3.02 2.04
CA MET A 238 -23.72 -1.62 2.09
C MET A 238 -24.85 -1.31 1.09
N GLY A 239 -25.45 -2.32 0.48
CA GLY A 239 -26.62 -2.19 -0.39
C GLY A 239 -26.32 -1.88 -1.85
N ALA A 240 -25.09 -2.04 -2.30
CA ALA A 240 -24.75 -1.92 -3.72
C ALA A 240 -25.16 -3.17 -4.52
N ASP A 241 -25.48 -2.96 -5.81
CA ASP A 241 -25.48 -4.04 -6.80
C ASP A 241 -24.05 -4.20 -7.33
N VAL A 242 -23.44 -5.36 -7.05
CA VAL A 242 -22.02 -5.56 -7.35
C VAL A 242 -21.85 -6.38 -8.63
N VAL A 243 -21.04 -5.84 -9.52
CA VAL A 243 -20.57 -6.51 -10.74
C VAL A 243 -19.08 -6.79 -10.59
N VAL A 244 -18.66 -8.02 -10.84
CA VAL A 244 -17.26 -8.44 -10.84
C VAL A 244 -16.79 -8.62 -12.27
N THR A 245 -15.58 -8.14 -12.57
CA THR A 245 -14.88 -8.44 -13.80
C THR A 245 -13.60 -9.23 -13.46
N GLU A 246 -13.42 -10.38 -14.08
CA GLU A 246 -12.30 -11.27 -13.78
C GLU A 246 -11.90 -12.06 -15.05
N ILE A 247 -10.60 -12.22 -15.27
CA ILE A 247 -10.06 -12.95 -16.44
C ILE A 247 -9.78 -14.44 -16.13
N ASP A 248 -9.56 -14.76 -14.85
CA ASP A 248 -9.42 -16.15 -14.40
C ASP A 248 -10.81 -16.80 -14.30
N PRO A 249 -11.11 -17.82 -15.14
CA PRO A 249 -12.44 -18.44 -15.16
C PRO A 249 -12.81 -19.10 -13.84
N THR A 250 -11.84 -19.58 -13.06
CA THR A 250 -12.11 -20.20 -11.75
C THR A 250 -12.54 -19.15 -10.74
N LYS A 251 -11.89 -18.00 -10.72
CA LYS A 251 -12.26 -16.87 -9.85
C LYS A 251 -13.58 -16.23 -10.31
N ALA A 252 -13.81 -16.14 -11.61
CA ALA A 252 -15.07 -15.65 -12.16
C ALA A 252 -16.24 -16.55 -11.75
N LEU A 253 -16.05 -17.87 -11.81
CA LEU A 253 -17.04 -18.86 -11.35
C LEU A 253 -17.27 -18.76 -9.85
N ASP A 254 -16.22 -18.59 -9.04
CA ASP A 254 -16.34 -18.37 -7.59
C ASP A 254 -17.15 -17.09 -7.27
N ALA A 255 -16.90 -16.00 -8.00
CA ALA A 255 -17.71 -14.78 -7.85
C ALA A 255 -19.20 -15.03 -8.14
N MET A 256 -19.48 -15.76 -9.22
CA MET A 256 -20.86 -16.11 -9.59
C MET A 256 -21.53 -16.99 -8.54
N MET A 257 -20.80 -17.98 -7.98
CA MET A 257 -21.31 -18.86 -6.92
C MET A 257 -21.57 -18.13 -5.61
N GLN A 258 -20.86 -17.00 -5.35
CA GLN A 258 -21.12 -16.10 -4.21
C GLN A 258 -22.27 -15.10 -4.48
N GLY A 259 -22.94 -15.23 -5.64
CA GLY A 259 -24.11 -14.43 -6.00
C GLY A 259 -23.77 -13.02 -6.50
N PHE A 260 -22.60 -12.84 -7.10
CA PHE A 260 -22.25 -11.63 -7.83
C PHE A 260 -22.56 -11.77 -9.31
N ARG A 261 -22.87 -10.66 -9.96
CA ARG A 261 -22.92 -10.60 -11.43
C ARG A 261 -21.50 -10.60 -11.96
N VAL A 262 -21.26 -11.39 -13.01
CA VAL A 262 -19.92 -11.45 -13.64
C VAL A 262 -20.08 -11.14 -15.13
N MET A 263 -19.27 -10.24 -15.67
CA MET A 263 -19.27 -9.87 -17.08
C MET A 263 -17.93 -9.26 -17.52
N PRO A 264 -17.67 -9.15 -18.85
CA PRO A 264 -16.51 -8.43 -19.37
C PRO A 264 -16.53 -6.94 -18.95
N MET A 265 -15.34 -6.32 -18.82
CA MET A 265 -15.21 -4.93 -18.36
C MET A 265 -15.97 -3.95 -19.26
N LEU A 266 -15.93 -4.12 -20.58
CA LEU A 266 -16.61 -3.21 -21.50
C LEU A 266 -18.14 -3.18 -21.31
N ASP A 267 -18.75 -4.30 -20.89
CA ASP A 267 -20.18 -4.34 -20.56
C ASP A 267 -20.45 -3.79 -19.17
N ALA A 268 -19.57 -4.06 -18.21
CA ALA A 268 -19.65 -3.48 -16.87
C ALA A 268 -19.48 -1.96 -16.89
N ALA A 269 -18.62 -1.43 -17.78
CA ALA A 269 -18.37 0.00 -17.92
C ALA A 269 -19.62 0.80 -18.29
N LYS A 270 -20.55 0.22 -19.07
CA LYS A 270 -21.82 0.83 -19.42
C LYS A 270 -22.81 0.94 -18.25
N LEU A 271 -22.61 0.13 -17.22
CA LEU A 271 -23.55 -0.04 -16.11
C LEU A 271 -23.08 0.61 -14.80
N GLY A 272 -21.76 0.65 -14.58
CA GLY A 272 -21.16 1.04 -13.32
C GLY A 272 -21.39 2.51 -12.94
N ASP A 273 -21.58 2.75 -11.66
CA ASP A 273 -21.55 4.08 -11.04
C ASP A 273 -20.21 4.29 -10.31
N VAL A 274 -19.65 3.22 -9.73
CA VAL A 274 -18.35 3.22 -9.06
C VAL A 274 -17.52 2.05 -9.56
N PHE A 275 -16.27 2.30 -9.89
CA PHE A 275 -15.31 1.31 -10.35
C PHE A 275 -14.16 1.21 -9.38
N ILE A 276 -13.87 0.02 -8.90
CA ILE A 276 -12.75 -0.24 -7.98
C ILE A 276 -11.85 -1.30 -8.62
N THR A 277 -10.63 -0.89 -9.02
CA THR A 277 -9.64 -1.80 -9.58
C THR A 277 -8.76 -2.36 -8.47
N VAL A 278 -8.53 -3.68 -8.51
CA VAL A 278 -7.82 -4.41 -7.45
C VAL A 278 -7.16 -5.68 -8.00
N THR A 279 -6.59 -5.56 -9.21
CA THR A 279 -6.00 -6.68 -9.95
C THR A 279 -4.49 -6.82 -9.74
N GLY A 280 -3.80 -5.72 -9.37
CA GLY A 280 -2.35 -5.63 -9.40
C GLY A 280 -1.75 -5.62 -10.81
N ASN A 281 -2.58 -5.41 -11.84
CA ASN A 281 -2.18 -5.33 -13.24
C ASN A 281 -2.13 -3.86 -13.70
N ARG A 282 -1.95 -3.60 -14.99
CA ARG A 282 -1.96 -2.25 -15.55
C ARG A 282 -3.07 -2.09 -16.58
N ASP A 283 -3.50 -0.84 -16.81
CA ASP A 283 -4.43 -0.43 -17.87
C ASP A 283 -5.74 -1.27 -17.87
N VAL A 284 -6.27 -1.55 -16.67
CA VAL A 284 -7.51 -2.30 -16.47
C VAL A 284 -8.72 -1.46 -16.88
N LEU A 285 -8.70 -0.16 -16.54
CA LEU A 285 -9.61 0.85 -17.04
C LEU A 285 -8.85 1.80 -17.97
N ARG A 286 -9.32 1.89 -19.21
CA ARG A 286 -8.67 2.65 -20.27
C ARG A 286 -9.69 3.29 -21.21
N ASP A 287 -9.24 3.94 -22.28
CA ASP A 287 -9.99 4.74 -23.23
C ASP A 287 -11.32 4.12 -23.67
N GLU A 288 -11.31 2.85 -24.10
CA GLU A 288 -12.51 2.15 -24.56
C GLU A 288 -13.59 2.02 -23.47
N HIS A 289 -13.17 1.95 -22.19
CA HIS A 289 -14.09 1.88 -21.05
C HIS A 289 -14.63 3.28 -20.71
N PHE A 290 -13.74 4.30 -20.68
CA PHE A 290 -14.13 5.69 -20.41
C PHE A 290 -15.12 6.21 -21.45
N ALA A 291 -14.98 5.76 -22.72
CA ALA A 291 -15.89 6.16 -23.80
C ALA A 291 -17.35 5.76 -23.59
N VAL A 292 -17.62 4.72 -22.78
CA VAL A 292 -18.97 4.18 -22.54
C VAL A 292 -19.46 4.31 -21.11
N MET A 293 -18.65 4.81 -20.19
CA MET A 293 -19.06 5.07 -18.80
C MET A 293 -20.14 6.12 -18.71
N LYS A 294 -20.91 6.06 -17.64
CA LYS A 294 -21.91 7.08 -17.31
C LYS A 294 -21.26 8.42 -16.95
N ASP A 295 -22.01 9.50 -17.10
CA ASP A 295 -21.66 10.76 -16.48
C ASP A 295 -21.62 10.62 -14.94
N GLY A 296 -20.62 11.22 -14.31
CA GLY A 296 -20.42 11.15 -12.87
C GLY A 296 -19.88 9.80 -12.36
N ALA A 297 -19.36 8.93 -13.24
CA ALA A 297 -18.71 7.68 -12.82
C ALA A 297 -17.51 7.96 -11.91
N ILE A 298 -17.41 7.23 -10.80
CA ILE A 298 -16.31 7.32 -9.84
C ILE A 298 -15.35 6.16 -10.08
N MET A 299 -14.07 6.44 -10.19
CA MET A 299 -13.01 5.42 -10.32
C MET A 299 -12.04 5.50 -9.15
N ALA A 300 -11.70 4.36 -8.57
CA ALA A 300 -10.73 4.23 -7.50
C ALA A 300 -9.84 3.01 -7.73
N ASN A 301 -8.55 3.16 -7.47
CA ASN A 301 -7.61 2.04 -7.48
C ASN A 301 -7.31 1.60 -6.05
N SER A 302 -7.52 0.32 -5.76
CA SER A 302 -7.16 -0.34 -4.51
C SER A 302 -5.95 -1.27 -4.67
N GLY A 303 -5.41 -1.41 -5.88
CA GLY A 303 -4.17 -2.15 -6.12
C GLY A 303 -2.95 -1.41 -5.58
N HIS A 304 -1.85 -2.15 -5.43
CA HIS A 304 -0.62 -1.62 -4.84
C HIS A 304 -0.03 -0.42 -5.61
N PHE A 305 -0.07 -0.45 -6.95
CA PHE A 305 0.40 0.63 -7.82
C PHE A 305 -0.78 1.35 -8.48
N ASP A 306 -0.62 2.62 -8.77
CA ASP A 306 -1.61 3.52 -9.40
C ASP A 306 -1.70 3.38 -10.93
N ILE A 307 -1.36 2.23 -11.48
CA ILE A 307 -1.25 1.96 -12.91
C ILE A 307 -2.45 1.19 -13.49
N GLU A 308 -3.43 0.83 -12.68
CA GLU A 308 -4.60 0.06 -13.13
C GLU A 308 -5.62 0.92 -13.88
N ILE A 309 -5.62 2.23 -13.64
CA ILE A 309 -6.45 3.21 -14.33
C ILE A 309 -5.53 4.06 -15.21
N ASP A 310 -5.82 4.14 -16.50
CA ASP A 310 -5.03 4.98 -17.44
C ASP A 310 -5.34 6.47 -17.23
N VAL A 311 -4.83 7.00 -16.12
CA VAL A 311 -4.94 8.43 -15.78
C VAL A 311 -4.20 9.29 -16.80
N ALA A 312 -3.12 8.78 -17.39
CA ALA A 312 -2.36 9.50 -18.40
C ALA A 312 -3.22 9.81 -19.64
N TRP A 313 -4.05 8.85 -20.07
CA TRP A 313 -5.00 9.09 -21.15
C TRP A 313 -6.05 10.15 -20.75
N LEU A 314 -6.59 10.08 -19.53
CA LEU A 314 -7.55 11.09 -19.05
C LEU A 314 -6.92 12.49 -19.03
N GLU A 315 -5.69 12.63 -18.58
CA GLU A 315 -4.98 13.90 -18.57
C GLU A 315 -4.75 14.49 -19.96
N GLN A 316 -4.52 13.64 -20.95
CA GLN A 316 -4.29 14.07 -22.33
C GLN A 316 -5.59 14.36 -23.10
N ASN A 317 -6.68 13.70 -22.77
CA ASN A 317 -7.91 13.70 -23.57
C ASN A 317 -9.11 14.39 -22.90
N ALA A 318 -9.05 14.70 -21.60
CA ALA A 318 -10.09 15.46 -20.94
C ALA A 318 -10.10 16.91 -21.46
N LYS A 319 -11.31 17.44 -21.64
CA LYS A 319 -11.52 18.86 -21.98
C LYS A 319 -11.12 19.77 -20.82
N THR A 320 -11.39 19.30 -19.59
CA THR A 320 -11.08 20.04 -18.36
C THR A 320 -10.71 19.06 -17.27
N LYS A 321 -9.67 19.42 -16.50
CA LYS A 321 -9.32 18.76 -15.23
C LYS A 321 -9.56 19.73 -14.09
N ASN A 322 -10.39 19.34 -13.13
CA ASN A 322 -10.63 20.07 -11.88
C ASN A 322 -9.91 19.31 -10.75
N SER A 323 -8.65 19.69 -10.52
CA SER A 323 -7.84 19.03 -9.48
C SER A 323 -8.35 19.37 -8.08
N LYS A 324 -8.33 18.36 -7.21
CA LYS A 324 -8.77 18.48 -5.81
C LYS A 324 -10.20 19.05 -5.69
N MET A 325 -11.10 18.62 -6.58
CA MET A 325 -12.52 18.95 -6.50
C MET A 325 -13.09 18.64 -5.10
N ARG A 326 -12.58 17.56 -4.51
CA ARG A 326 -12.63 17.25 -3.08
C ARG A 326 -11.24 16.77 -2.62
N HIS A 327 -11.05 16.63 -1.31
CA HIS A 327 -9.82 16.03 -0.80
C HIS A 327 -9.61 14.64 -1.42
N GLN A 328 -8.46 14.43 -2.06
CA GLN A 328 -8.08 13.20 -2.76
C GLN A 328 -8.98 12.81 -3.96
N THR A 329 -9.67 13.77 -4.57
CA THR A 329 -10.53 13.51 -5.73
C THR A 329 -10.28 14.56 -6.81
N ASP A 330 -9.90 14.11 -7.98
CA ASP A 330 -9.80 14.90 -9.21
C ASP A 330 -10.99 14.58 -10.11
N GLU A 331 -11.48 15.58 -10.83
CA GLU A 331 -12.55 15.44 -11.80
C GLU A 331 -12.00 15.66 -13.21
N TYR A 332 -12.35 14.77 -14.12
CA TYR A 332 -12.03 14.88 -15.55
C TYR A 332 -13.31 15.01 -16.36
N VAL A 333 -13.46 16.13 -17.07
CA VAL A 333 -14.59 16.35 -17.97
C VAL A 333 -14.17 16.03 -19.39
N LEU A 334 -14.81 15.04 -19.99
CA LEU A 334 -14.51 14.59 -21.34
C LEU A 334 -15.05 15.58 -22.42
N ALA A 335 -14.66 15.37 -23.68
CA ALA A 335 -15.03 16.25 -24.79
C ALA A 335 -16.56 16.29 -25.03
N ASP A 336 -17.28 15.21 -24.71
CA ASP A 336 -18.76 15.12 -24.84
C ASP A 336 -19.52 15.69 -23.63
N GLY A 337 -18.80 16.16 -22.60
CA GLY A 337 -19.38 16.85 -21.44
C GLY A 337 -19.63 15.96 -20.23
N ARG A 338 -19.32 14.66 -20.34
CA ARG A 338 -19.37 13.74 -19.19
C ARG A 338 -18.21 13.96 -18.26
#